data_3c624c61443ce56d688fb2c8f32623a8
#
_entry.id   3c624c61443ce56d688fb2c8f32623a8
#
_cell.length_a   1.000
_cell.length_b   1.000
_cell.length_c   1.000
_cell.angle_alpha   90.00
_cell.angle_beta   90.00
_cell.angle_gamma   90.00
#
_symmetry.space_group_name_H-M   'P 1'
#
loop_
_entity.id
_entity.type
_entity.pdbx_description
1 polymer ?
#
loop_
_entity_poly.entity_id
_entity_poly.type
_entity_poly.pdbx_seq_one_letter_code
_entity_poly.pdbx_strand_id
1 'polypeptide(L)'
;MKVKPSIALDDETDKLIGNPSAWNEHKCISFHNKEITNKSLPAESPNENLTNMQLKAIWNSIEWHKVEKHVNRLQVRITKAVIQKKWNLVKKLSYLLTHSHYAKLLAVRKVTQNKGKRTAGIDGIRWRTPEAKMKAALSLTARQYKAKPLKRIYIEKYGKKEKRPLGIPTMYDRAMQALYTLALNPYAEATADSTSFGFRKFRSA
;
A
#
# COMPACT_ATOMS: atom_id res chain seq x y z
N MET A 1 -32.80 7.10 20.62
CA MET A 1 -31.70 6.71 21.52
C MET A 1 -30.40 6.72 20.74
N LYS A 2 -29.50 7.67 21.05
CA LYS A 2 -28.20 7.81 20.38
C LYS A 2 -27.16 7.07 21.23
N VAL A 3 -26.61 5.97 20.72
CA VAL A 3 -25.48 5.28 21.34
C VAL A 3 -24.20 5.93 20.79
N LYS A 4 -23.46 6.60 21.66
CA LYS A 4 -22.10 7.07 21.38
C LYS A 4 -21.12 5.94 21.66
N PRO A 5 -20.19 5.58 20.76
CA PRO A 5 -19.06 4.75 21.13
C PRO A 5 -18.01 5.61 21.82
N SER A 6 -17.76 5.37 23.10
CA SER A 6 -16.62 5.90 23.84
C SER A 6 -15.37 5.10 23.45
N ILE A 7 -14.44 5.71 22.73
CA ILE A 7 -13.09 5.21 22.53
C ILE A 7 -12.18 6.07 23.39
N ALA A 8 -11.64 5.47 24.47
CA ALA A 8 -10.60 6.07 25.28
C ALA A 8 -9.34 6.25 24.41
N LEU A 9 -8.75 7.42 24.44
CA LEU A 9 -7.59 7.83 23.67
C LEU A 9 -6.43 7.99 24.64
N ASP A 10 -5.39 7.18 24.49
CA ASP A 10 -4.13 7.36 25.18
C ASP A 10 -3.40 8.61 24.66
N ASP A 11 -3.10 9.51 25.58
CA ASP A 11 -2.59 10.89 25.36
C ASP A 11 -1.08 10.97 25.01
N GLU A 12 -0.42 9.82 24.82
CA GLU A 12 1.04 9.75 24.61
C GLU A 12 1.54 9.97 23.18
N THR A 13 0.66 10.20 22.20
CA THR A 13 1.06 10.25 20.79
C THR A 13 1.42 11.62 20.25
N ASP A 14 1.27 12.69 21.03
CA ASP A 14 1.48 14.08 20.53
C ASP A 14 2.92 14.60 20.62
N LYS A 15 3.83 13.89 21.30
CA LYS A 15 5.23 14.35 21.51
C LYS A 15 6.22 14.00 20.40
N LEU A 16 5.79 13.32 19.31
CA LEU A 16 6.68 12.89 18.22
C LEU A 16 6.56 13.74 16.94
N ILE A 17 6.02 14.96 17.03
CA ILE A 17 5.96 15.88 15.88
C ILE A 17 7.18 16.79 15.91
N GLY A 18 8.34 16.23 15.56
CA GLY A 18 9.54 17.00 15.22
C GLY A 18 9.38 17.73 13.87
N ASN A 19 10.05 18.86 13.78
CA ASN A 19 10.11 19.83 12.69
C ASN A 19 10.05 19.25 11.26
N PRO A 20 9.17 19.70 10.35
CA PRO A 20 8.92 19.12 9.02
C PRO A 20 10.09 19.22 8.02
N SER A 21 11.11 20.04 8.28
CA SER A 21 12.25 20.26 7.38
C SER A 21 13.33 19.17 7.42
N ALA A 22 13.20 18.14 8.29
CA ALA A 22 14.21 17.11 8.51
C ALA A 22 13.89 15.74 7.87
N TRP A 23 12.85 15.63 7.05
CA TRP A 23 12.45 14.36 6.45
C TRP A 23 13.08 14.16 5.06
N ASN A 24 14.41 13.92 5.05
CA ASN A 24 15.09 13.42 3.86
C ASN A 24 14.75 11.94 3.66
N GLU A 25 14.53 11.53 2.41
CA GLU A 25 14.19 10.15 1.98
C GLU A 25 15.18 9.09 2.52
N HIS A 26 16.44 9.48 2.76
CA HIS A 26 17.48 8.64 3.36
C HIS A 26 17.22 8.22 4.82
N LYS A 27 16.48 9.00 5.62
CA LYS A 27 16.20 8.65 7.03
C LYS A 27 15.16 7.54 7.18
N CYS A 28 14.19 7.42 6.28
CA CYS A 28 13.21 6.32 6.34
C CYS A 28 13.84 4.94 6.07
N ILE A 29 14.87 4.89 5.22
CA ILE A 29 15.61 3.65 4.92
C ILE A 29 16.53 3.28 6.09
N SER A 30 17.16 4.30 6.72
CA SER A 30 18.08 4.14 7.85
C SER A 30 17.42 3.62 9.13
N PHE A 31 16.17 4.03 9.44
CA PHE A 31 15.45 3.52 10.62
C PHE A 31 15.08 2.04 10.48
N HIS A 32 14.87 1.54 9.25
CA HIS A 32 14.50 0.16 9.02
C HIS A 32 15.69 -0.81 9.12
N ASN A 33 16.87 -0.35 8.72
CA ASN A 33 18.09 -1.16 8.82
C ASN A 33 18.55 -1.36 10.28
N LYS A 34 18.23 -0.44 11.21
CA LYS A 34 18.64 -0.59 12.62
C LYS A 34 17.86 -1.65 13.40
N GLU A 35 16.60 -1.93 13.08
CA GLU A 35 15.81 -2.96 13.77
C GLU A 35 16.02 -4.38 13.23
N ILE A 36 16.49 -4.52 11.97
CA ILE A 36 16.72 -5.83 11.33
C ILE A 36 18.16 -6.31 11.56
N THR A 37 19.11 -5.42 11.87
CA THR A 37 20.54 -5.73 11.94
C THR A 37 21.05 -6.18 13.32
N ASN A 38 20.18 -6.46 14.31
CA ASN A 38 20.61 -7.01 15.59
C ASN A 38 20.99 -8.50 15.56
N LYS A 39 21.21 -9.08 14.38
CA LYS A 39 21.97 -10.32 14.21
C LYS A 39 23.05 -10.06 13.15
N SER A 40 24.25 -9.80 13.64
CA SER A 40 25.57 -9.88 13.00
C SER A 40 25.60 -10.03 11.47
N LEU A 41 25.64 -8.89 10.75
CA LEU A 41 26.13 -8.79 9.37
C LEU A 41 27.14 -7.65 9.31
N PRO A 42 28.25 -7.78 8.55
CA PRO A 42 29.29 -6.76 8.48
C PRO A 42 28.78 -5.48 7.80
N ALA A 43 29.30 -4.35 8.24
CA ALA A 43 28.99 -3.03 7.74
C ALA A 43 29.56 -2.86 6.33
N GLU A 44 28.72 -3.01 5.30
CA GLU A 44 29.02 -2.63 3.92
C GLU A 44 27.96 -1.67 3.35
N SER A 45 28.41 -0.81 2.44
CA SER A 45 27.75 0.40 1.93
C SER A 45 26.35 0.19 1.33
N PRO A 46 25.46 1.22 1.28
CA PRO A 46 24.01 1.07 1.01
C PRO A 46 23.65 0.88 -0.48
N ASN A 47 24.54 0.37 -1.31
CA ASN A 47 24.30 0.21 -2.77
C ASN A 47 24.60 -1.19 -3.31
N GLU A 48 24.58 -2.22 -2.47
CA GLU A 48 24.77 -3.59 -2.93
C GLU A 48 23.43 -4.19 -3.40
N ASN A 49 23.48 -4.72 -4.64
CA ASN A 49 22.38 -5.49 -5.22
C ASN A 49 22.11 -6.73 -4.36
N LEU A 50 21.08 -6.66 -3.52
CA LEU A 50 20.62 -7.79 -2.71
C LEU A 50 20.47 -9.04 -3.59
N THR A 51 21.09 -10.14 -3.21
CA THR A 51 20.97 -11.41 -3.93
C THR A 51 19.54 -11.93 -3.89
N ASN A 52 19.16 -12.77 -4.84
CA ASN A 52 17.81 -13.37 -4.86
C ASN A 52 17.53 -14.17 -3.58
N MET A 53 18.54 -14.79 -2.98
CA MET A 53 18.39 -15.52 -1.71
C MET A 53 18.10 -14.58 -0.53
N GLN A 54 18.77 -13.44 -0.45
CA GLN A 54 18.51 -12.43 0.58
C GLN A 54 17.12 -11.84 0.43
N LEU A 55 16.68 -11.49 -0.77
CA LEU A 55 15.33 -10.99 -1.04
C LEU A 55 14.25 -12.00 -0.66
N LYS A 56 14.46 -13.29 -0.93
CA LYS A 56 13.58 -14.38 -0.51
C LYS A 56 13.50 -14.49 1.02
N ALA A 57 14.65 -14.45 1.69
CA ALA A 57 14.75 -14.51 3.15
C ALA A 57 13.99 -13.31 3.79
N ILE A 58 14.24 -12.09 3.30
CA ILE A 58 13.57 -10.87 3.77
C ILE A 58 12.05 -10.99 3.61
N TRP A 59 11.56 -11.38 2.42
CA TRP A 59 10.11 -11.52 2.21
C TRP A 59 9.45 -12.52 3.17
N ASN A 60 10.12 -13.64 3.43
CA ASN A 60 9.60 -14.70 4.30
C ASN A 60 9.66 -14.34 5.79
N SER A 61 10.59 -13.46 6.19
CA SER A 61 10.73 -12.98 7.57
C SER A 61 9.81 -11.81 7.92
N ILE A 62 9.01 -11.30 6.97
CA ILE A 62 8.13 -10.15 7.22
C ILE A 62 7.07 -10.49 8.26
N GLU A 63 7.06 -9.75 9.35
CA GLU A 63 6.00 -9.76 10.35
C GLU A 63 4.79 -8.94 9.88
N TRP A 64 3.89 -9.58 9.16
CA TRP A 64 2.75 -8.92 8.52
C TRP A 64 1.85 -8.15 9.49
N HIS A 65 1.71 -8.62 10.71
CA HIS A 65 0.93 -7.93 11.74
C HIS A 65 1.53 -6.54 12.06
N LYS A 66 2.85 -6.44 12.20
CA LYS A 66 3.54 -5.15 12.40
C LYS A 66 3.34 -4.22 11.20
N VAL A 67 3.44 -4.77 9.99
CA VAL A 67 3.21 -4.03 8.73
C VAL A 67 1.79 -3.46 8.67
N GLU A 68 0.79 -4.29 8.95
CA GLU A 68 -0.62 -3.88 8.97
C GLU A 68 -0.90 -2.84 10.05
N LYS A 69 -0.38 -3.05 11.27
CA LYS A 69 -0.53 -2.10 12.38
C LYS A 69 0.04 -0.71 12.03
N HIS A 70 1.22 -0.65 11.39
CA HIS A 70 1.83 0.62 10.96
C HIS A 70 0.95 1.35 9.94
N VAL A 71 0.49 0.65 8.90
CA VAL A 71 -0.38 1.24 7.87
C VAL A 71 -1.71 1.69 8.46
N ASN A 72 -2.33 0.89 9.33
CA ASN A 72 -3.59 1.22 9.99
C ASN A 72 -3.46 2.49 10.86
N ARG A 73 -2.35 2.67 11.58
CA ARG A 73 -2.08 3.91 12.34
C ARG A 73 -2.11 5.14 11.42
N LEU A 74 -1.46 5.08 10.26
CA LEU A 74 -1.47 6.19 9.31
C LEU A 74 -2.88 6.42 8.74
N GLN A 75 -3.62 5.36 8.43
CA GLN A 75 -5.00 5.46 7.95
C GLN A 75 -5.94 6.11 8.97
N VAL A 76 -5.84 5.74 10.24
CA VAL A 76 -6.60 6.37 11.34
C VAL A 76 -6.28 7.87 11.46
N ARG A 77 -4.99 8.23 11.34
CA ARG A 77 -4.58 9.63 11.37
C ARG A 77 -5.12 10.43 10.17
N ILE A 78 -5.15 9.82 8.96
CA ILE A 78 -5.76 10.42 7.78
C ILE A 78 -7.26 10.65 8.03
N THR A 79 -8.00 9.65 8.51
CA THR A 79 -9.43 9.77 8.84
C THR A 79 -9.70 10.90 9.82
N LYS A 80 -8.93 10.98 10.93
CA LYS A 80 -9.06 12.07 11.91
C LYS A 80 -8.81 13.45 11.26
N ALA A 81 -7.77 13.56 10.43
CA ALA A 81 -7.44 14.80 9.75
C ALA A 81 -8.54 15.24 8.75
N VAL A 82 -9.18 14.29 8.06
CA VAL A 82 -10.31 14.53 7.15
C VAL A 82 -11.52 15.05 7.93
N ILE A 83 -11.90 14.40 9.03
CA ILE A 83 -13.02 14.81 9.90
C ILE A 83 -12.79 16.23 10.44
N GLN A 84 -11.54 16.55 10.81
CA GLN A 84 -11.15 17.87 11.28
C GLN A 84 -10.94 18.89 10.15
N LYS A 85 -11.16 18.51 8.88
CA LYS A 85 -10.95 19.35 7.68
C LYS A 85 -9.53 19.93 7.55
N LYS A 86 -8.52 19.26 8.14
CA LYS A 86 -7.10 19.65 8.08
C LYS A 86 -6.45 19.14 6.79
N TRP A 87 -6.81 19.73 5.65
CA TRP A 87 -6.46 19.24 4.30
C TRP A 87 -4.95 19.16 4.04
N ASN A 88 -4.17 20.11 4.58
CA ASN A 88 -2.70 20.06 4.45
C ASN A 88 -2.11 18.85 5.18
N LEU A 89 -2.67 18.50 6.34
CA LEU A 89 -2.25 17.31 7.08
C LEU A 89 -2.67 16.03 6.35
N VAL A 90 -3.88 15.99 5.76
CA VAL A 90 -4.34 14.87 4.93
C VAL A 90 -3.37 14.63 3.77
N LYS A 91 -2.97 15.69 3.03
CA LYS A 91 -2.00 15.58 1.93
C LYS A 91 -0.66 15.02 2.42
N LYS A 92 -0.11 15.56 3.52
CA LYS A 92 1.17 15.09 4.09
C LYS A 92 1.11 13.63 4.54
N LEU A 93 0.05 13.21 5.24
CA LEU A 93 -0.11 11.84 5.70
C LEU A 93 -0.35 10.85 4.54
N SER A 94 -1.12 11.25 3.52
CA SER A 94 -1.33 10.42 2.31
C SER A 94 -0.01 10.25 1.54
N TYR A 95 0.79 11.30 1.42
CA TYR A 95 2.12 11.22 0.83
C TYR A 95 3.02 10.28 1.63
N LEU A 96 3.08 10.43 2.96
CA LEU A 96 3.86 9.55 3.83
C LEU A 96 3.43 8.09 3.70
N LEU A 97 2.12 7.82 3.62
CA LEU A 97 1.61 6.47 3.45
C LEU A 97 2.04 5.86 2.12
N THR A 98 1.87 6.58 1.00
CA THR A 98 2.23 6.06 -0.33
C THR A 98 3.72 5.87 -0.53
N HIS A 99 4.57 6.56 0.25
CA HIS A 99 6.03 6.39 0.23
C HIS A 99 6.53 5.38 1.28
N SER A 100 5.66 4.97 2.21
CA SER A 100 6.01 4.01 3.26
C SER A 100 6.35 2.63 2.68
N HIS A 101 7.49 2.07 3.11
CA HIS A 101 7.89 0.71 2.76
C HIS A 101 6.82 -0.33 3.15
N TYR A 102 6.22 -0.20 4.33
CA TYR A 102 5.14 -1.07 4.79
C TYR A 102 3.91 -1.05 3.88
N ALA A 103 3.52 0.13 3.39
CA ALA A 103 2.40 0.24 2.47
C ALA A 103 2.70 -0.40 1.11
N LYS A 104 3.94 -0.28 0.61
CA LYS A 104 4.40 -0.95 -0.63
C LYS A 104 4.36 -2.48 -0.47
N LEU A 105 4.82 -3.02 0.66
CA LEU A 105 4.73 -4.45 0.98
C LEU A 105 3.27 -4.94 0.96
N LEU A 106 2.36 -4.22 1.64
CA LEU A 106 0.93 -4.58 1.64
C LEU A 106 0.29 -4.50 0.26
N ALA A 107 0.65 -3.52 -0.55
CA ALA A 107 0.16 -3.39 -1.91
C ALA A 107 0.56 -4.60 -2.77
N VAL A 108 1.82 -5.02 -2.72
CA VAL A 108 2.32 -6.21 -3.43
C VAL A 108 1.67 -7.49 -2.89
N ARG A 109 1.56 -7.64 -1.56
CA ARG A 109 0.89 -8.78 -0.93
C ARG A 109 -0.56 -8.90 -1.42
N LYS A 110 -1.32 -7.81 -1.40
CA LYS A 110 -2.71 -7.77 -1.85
C LYS A 110 -2.87 -8.25 -3.29
N VAL A 111 -2.05 -7.75 -4.21
CA VAL A 111 -2.12 -8.11 -5.64
C VAL A 111 -1.72 -9.57 -5.87
N THR A 112 -0.75 -10.08 -5.10
CA THR A 112 -0.28 -11.47 -5.23
C THR A 112 -1.15 -12.50 -4.50
N GLN A 113 -2.09 -12.08 -3.66
CA GLN A 113 -3.08 -12.95 -3.02
C GLN A 113 -4.41 -13.02 -3.78
N ASN A 114 -4.75 -12.01 -4.57
CA ASN A 114 -6.00 -11.95 -5.32
C ASN A 114 -6.11 -13.04 -6.40
N LYS A 115 -7.33 -13.42 -6.77
CA LYS A 115 -7.59 -14.36 -7.88
C LYS A 115 -6.89 -13.96 -9.18
N GLY A 116 -6.79 -12.66 -9.46
CA GLY A 116 -6.11 -12.09 -10.63
C GLY A 116 -4.58 -12.28 -10.68
N LYS A 117 -3.93 -12.82 -9.63
CA LYS A 117 -2.46 -13.05 -9.59
C LYS A 117 -1.94 -13.95 -10.71
N ARG A 118 -2.81 -14.79 -11.27
CA ARG A 118 -2.46 -15.73 -12.36
C ARG A 118 -2.46 -15.07 -13.74
N THR A 119 -3.11 -13.92 -13.89
CA THR A 119 -3.28 -13.23 -15.16
C THR A 119 -2.26 -12.11 -15.30
N ALA A 120 -1.35 -12.23 -16.27
CA ALA A 120 -0.38 -11.19 -16.59
C ALA A 120 -1.04 -10.04 -17.40
N GLY A 121 -0.48 -8.83 -17.28
CA GLY A 121 -0.80 -7.72 -18.16
C GLY A 121 -0.18 -7.88 -19.55
N ILE A 122 0.01 -6.76 -20.25
CA ILE A 122 0.64 -6.72 -21.57
C ILE A 122 2.12 -7.13 -21.53
N ASP A 123 2.79 -6.91 -20.38
CA ASP A 123 4.20 -7.22 -20.16
C ASP A 123 4.49 -8.70 -19.86
N GLY A 124 3.48 -9.55 -19.74
CA GLY A 124 3.62 -10.98 -19.44
C GLY A 124 4.14 -11.27 -18.01
N ILE A 125 4.45 -10.25 -17.21
CA ILE A 125 5.11 -10.40 -15.90
C ILE A 125 4.11 -10.85 -14.83
N ARG A 126 4.56 -11.80 -13.99
CA ARG A 126 3.83 -12.29 -12.81
C ARG A 126 4.79 -12.44 -11.63
N TRP A 127 4.35 -12.02 -10.44
CA TRP A 127 5.15 -12.13 -9.21
C TRP A 127 4.78 -13.40 -8.43
N ARG A 128 5.38 -14.50 -8.83
CA ARG A 128 5.09 -15.81 -8.20
C ARG A 128 5.97 -16.10 -7.00
N THR A 129 7.24 -15.76 -7.09
CA THR A 129 8.24 -16.10 -6.09
C THR A 129 8.44 -15.00 -5.05
N PRO A 130 8.91 -15.31 -3.83
CA PRO A 130 9.13 -14.34 -2.76
C PRO A 130 10.12 -13.23 -3.16
N GLU A 131 11.21 -13.57 -3.85
CA GLU A 131 12.18 -12.60 -4.34
C GLU A 131 11.58 -11.63 -5.37
N ALA A 132 10.73 -12.13 -6.29
CA ALA A 132 10.05 -11.29 -7.26
C ALA A 132 9.08 -10.31 -6.58
N LYS A 133 8.40 -10.74 -5.51
CA LYS A 133 7.51 -9.88 -4.70
C LYS A 133 8.30 -8.83 -3.95
N MET A 134 9.46 -9.19 -3.37
CA MET A 134 10.32 -8.24 -2.67
C MET A 134 10.91 -7.21 -3.63
N LYS A 135 11.46 -7.65 -4.79
CA LYS A 135 11.92 -6.75 -5.86
C LYS A 135 10.82 -5.77 -6.28
N ALA A 136 9.60 -6.28 -6.48
CA ALA A 136 8.47 -5.44 -6.83
C ALA A 136 8.15 -4.40 -5.75
N ALA A 137 8.17 -4.76 -4.47
CA ALA A 137 7.91 -3.83 -3.37
C ALA A 137 8.98 -2.73 -3.28
N LEU A 138 10.24 -3.06 -3.49
CA LEU A 138 11.35 -2.10 -3.52
C LEU A 138 11.27 -1.16 -4.75
N SER A 139 10.83 -1.67 -5.90
CA SER A 139 10.73 -0.88 -7.14
C SER A 139 9.50 0.02 -7.21
N LEU A 140 8.48 -0.17 -6.34
CA LEU A 140 7.28 0.67 -6.36
C LEU A 140 7.63 2.12 -6.03
N THR A 141 7.46 3.01 -7.01
CA THR A 141 7.65 4.45 -6.86
C THR A 141 6.57 5.21 -7.59
N ALA A 142 6.11 6.30 -6.97
CA ALA A 142 5.18 7.24 -7.61
C ALA A 142 5.91 8.25 -8.51
N ARG A 143 7.22 8.43 -8.29
CA ARG A 143 8.03 9.38 -9.04
C ARG A 143 8.14 8.94 -10.50
N GLN A 144 7.74 9.84 -11.41
CA GLN A 144 7.74 9.60 -12.88
C GLN A 144 6.95 8.35 -13.32
N TYR A 145 6.03 7.86 -12.47
CA TYR A 145 5.20 6.72 -12.85
C TYR A 145 4.28 7.05 -14.01
N LYS A 146 4.32 6.20 -15.03
CA LYS A 146 3.38 6.21 -16.16
C LYS A 146 2.75 4.82 -16.29
N ALA A 147 1.42 4.76 -16.30
CA ALA A 147 0.69 3.51 -16.47
C ALA A 147 0.96 2.91 -17.85
N LYS A 148 1.14 1.59 -17.91
CA LYS A 148 1.32 0.87 -19.16
C LYS A 148 -0.04 0.63 -19.85
N PRO A 149 -0.07 0.40 -21.18
CA PRO A 149 -1.29 0.02 -21.89
C PRO A 149 -1.93 -1.23 -21.28
N LEU A 150 -3.26 -1.29 -21.31
CA LEU A 150 -4.01 -2.44 -20.82
C LEU A 150 -3.99 -3.57 -21.85
N LYS A 151 -3.82 -4.81 -21.40
CA LYS A 151 -4.08 -5.99 -22.22
C LYS A 151 -5.60 -6.16 -22.35
N ARG A 152 -6.15 -5.97 -23.55
CA ARG A 152 -7.58 -6.12 -23.81
C ARG A 152 -7.91 -7.59 -24.07
N ILE A 153 -8.92 -8.10 -23.36
CA ILE A 153 -9.56 -9.38 -23.64
C ILE A 153 -11.07 -9.17 -23.76
N TYR A 154 -11.75 -10.08 -24.44
CA TYR A 154 -13.19 -10.01 -24.63
C TYR A 154 -13.85 -11.15 -23.85
N ILE A 155 -14.81 -10.81 -23.00
CA ILE A 155 -15.58 -11.76 -22.17
C ILE A 155 -17.00 -11.82 -22.71
N GLU A 156 -17.56 -13.02 -22.82
CA GLU A 156 -18.94 -13.22 -23.23
C GLU A 156 -19.90 -12.63 -22.20
N LYS A 157 -20.95 -11.98 -22.69
CA LYS A 157 -22.06 -11.54 -21.84
C LYS A 157 -23.07 -12.69 -21.71
N TYR A 158 -23.49 -12.95 -20.50
CA TYR A 158 -24.52 -13.96 -20.25
C TYR A 158 -25.80 -13.63 -21.07
N GLY A 159 -26.30 -14.62 -21.82
CA GLY A 159 -27.52 -14.50 -22.65
C GLY A 159 -27.42 -13.57 -23.87
N LYS A 160 -26.22 -13.09 -24.26
CA LYS A 160 -26.02 -12.21 -25.42
C LYS A 160 -24.86 -12.68 -26.28
N LYS A 161 -24.98 -12.52 -27.62
CA LYS A 161 -23.90 -12.82 -28.58
C LYS A 161 -22.73 -11.82 -28.50
N GLU A 162 -22.97 -10.62 -27.94
CA GLU A 162 -21.97 -9.58 -27.81
C GLU A 162 -20.96 -9.88 -26.71
N LYS A 163 -19.70 -9.56 -26.95
CA LYS A 163 -18.62 -9.65 -25.96
C LYS A 163 -18.36 -8.27 -25.33
N ARG A 164 -18.04 -8.23 -24.05
CA ARG A 164 -17.59 -7.02 -23.38
C ARG A 164 -16.06 -6.98 -23.32
N PRO A 165 -15.43 -5.84 -23.65
CA PRO A 165 -13.99 -5.68 -23.48
C PRO A 165 -13.63 -5.59 -21.98
N LEU A 166 -12.57 -6.29 -21.59
CA LEU A 166 -11.96 -6.18 -20.27
C LEU A 166 -10.50 -5.78 -20.42
N GLY A 167 -10.10 -4.68 -19.78
CA GLY A 167 -8.72 -4.22 -19.75
C GLY A 167 -7.99 -4.82 -18.53
N ILE A 168 -6.88 -5.50 -18.76
CA ILE A 168 -6.05 -6.11 -17.72
C ILE A 168 -4.78 -5.29 -17.56
N PRO A 169 -4.59 -4.56 -16.43
CA PRO A 169 -3.37 -3.82 -16.17
C PRO A 169 -2.21 -4.75 -15.80
N THR A 170 -0.98 -4.25 -15.88
CA THR A 170 0.21 -4.97 -15.44
C THR A 170 0.19 -5.23 -13.94
N MET A 171 1.01 -6.15 -13.46
CA MET A 171 1.12 -6.41 -12.01
C MET A 171 1.60 -5.17 -11.25
N TYR A 172 2.52 -4.39 -11.87
CA TYR A 172 3.01 -3.14 -11.32
C TYR A 172 1.90 -2.10 -11.18
N ASP A 173 1.10 -1.88 -12.24
CA ASP A 173 -0.02 -0.94 -12.21
C ASP A 173 -1.07 -1.32 -11.17
N ARG A 174 -1.37 -2.62 -11.03
CA ARG A 174 -2.27 -3.12 -9.96
C ARG A 174 -1.72 -2.85 -8.57
N ALA A 175 -0.41 -3.00 -8.37
CA ALA A 175 0.21 -2.72 -7.09
C ALA A 175 0.21 -1.21 -6.79
N MET A 176 0.44 -0.36 -7.79
CA MET A 176 0.30 1.09 -7.66
C MET A 176 -1.15 1.47 -7.31
N GLN A 177 -2.14 0.90 -7.99
CA GLN A 177 -3.56 1.10 -7.64
C GLN A 177 -3.85 0.66 -6.19
N ALA A 178 -3.33 -0.50 -5.77
CA ALA A 178 -3.49 -0.99 -4.41
C ALA A 178 -2.83 -0.06 -3.39
N LEU A 179 -1.65 0.48 -3.68
CA LEU A 179 -0.92 1.43 -2.83
C LEU A 179 -1.70 2.74 -2.66
N TYR A 180 -2.17 3.34 -3.75
CA TYR A 180 -2.99 4.55 -3.67
C TYR A 180 -4.34 4.30 -3.00
N THR A 181 -4.94 3.12 -3.19
CA THR A 181 -6.17 2.74 -2.50
C THR A 181 -6.01 2.75 -0.97
N LEU A 182 -4.83 2.37 -0.44
CA LEU A 182 -4.56 2.44 1.00
C LEU A 182 -4.66 3.89 1.54
N ALA A 183 -4.23 4.88 0.76
CA ALA A 183 -4.29 6.28 1.14
C ALA A 183 -5.67 6.92 0.90
N LEU A 184 -6.38 6.51 -0.16
CA LEU A 184 -7.66 7.08 -0.55
C LEU A 184 -8.85 6.52 0.24
N ASN A 185 -8.81 5.24 0.64
CA ASN A 185 -9.89 4.62 1.39
C ASN A 185 -10.27 5.39 2.66
N PRO A 186 -9.33 5.81 3.54
CA PRO A 186 -9.68 6.56 4.74
C PRO A 186 -10.40 7.88 4.44
N TYR A 187 -10.00 8.54 3.35
CA TYR A 187 -10.65 9.76 2.88
C TYR A 187 -12.06 9.45 2.39
N ALA A 188 -12.21 8.48 1.49
CA ALA A 188 -13.49 8.10 0.91
C ALA A 188 -14.50 7.67 1.99
N GLU A 189 -14.07 6.85 2.97
CA GLU A 189 -14.93 6.43 4.07
C GLU A 189 -15.36 7.57 4.99
N ALA A 190 -14.51 8.59 5.19
CA ALA A 190 -14.81 9.72 6.04
C ALA A 190 -15.70 10.77 5.37
N THR A 191 -15.78 10.80 4.03
CA THR A 191 -16.53 11.81 3.26
C THR A 191 -17.76 11.25 2.55
N ALA A 192 -17.85 9.93 2.37
CA ALA A 192 -18.99 9.30 1.71
C ALA A 192 -20.25 9.37 2.59
N ASP A 193 -21.41 9.51 1.94
CA ASP A 193 -22.71 9.47 2.62
C ASP A 193 -23.04 8.07 3.19
N SER A 194 -24.02 8.01 4.07
CA SER A 194 -24.42 6.79 4.78
C SER A 194 -25.12 5.77 3.88
N THR A 195 -25.68 6.19 2.76
CA THR A 195 -26.50 5.37 1.85
C THR A 195 -25.70 4.81 0.68
N SER A 196 -24.46 5.28 0.46
CA SER A 196 -23.59 4.81 -0.59
C SER A 196 -22.83 3.54 -0.17
N PHE A 197 -23.26 2.38 -0.67
CA PHE A 197 -22.67 1.08 -0.31
C PHE A 197 -21.72 0.53 -1.40
N GLY A 198 -21.93 0.90 -2.65
CA GLY A 198 -21.20 0.36 -3.80
C GLY A 198 -19.69 0.52 -3.69
N PHE A 199 -18.95 -0.58 -3.91
CA PHE A 199 -17.48 -0.64 -3.91
C PHE A 199 -16.78 -0.27 -2.58
N ARG A 200 -17.54 -0.05 -1.51
CA ARG A 200 -17.00 0.21 -0.16
C ARG A 200 -16.78 -1.10 0.59
N LYS A 201 -15.65 -1.21 1.27
CA LYS A 201 -15.34 -2.39 2.07
C LYS A 201 -16.28 -2.48 3.27
N PHE A 202 -16.72 -3.71 3.57
CA PHE A 202 -17.60 -4.01 4.71
C PHE A 202 -18.94 -3.26 4.69
N ARG A 203 -19.38 -2.81 3.52
CA ARG A 203 -20.68 -2.20 3.31
C ARG A 203 -21.51 -3.09 2.39
N SER A 204 -22.75 -3.34 2.79
CA SER A 204 -23.77 -4.03 2.00
C SER A 204 -25.09 -3.30 2.17
N ALA A 205 -25.92 -3.37 1.15
CA ALA A 205 -27.31 -2.91 1.24
C ALA A 205 -28.13 -3.87 2.09
#